data_5e65c0c25db00a9c76d2f13177dcefc1
#
_entry.id   5e65c0c25db00a9c76d2f13177dcefc1
#
_cell.length_a   1.000
_cell.length_b   1.000
_cell.length_c   1.000
_cell.angle_alpha   90.00
_cell.angle_beta   90.00
_cell.angle_gamma   90.00
#
_symmetry.space_group_name_H-M   'P 1'
#
loop_
_entity.id
_entity.type
_entity.pdbx_description
1 polymer ?
#
loop_
_entity_poly.entity_id
_entity_poly.type
_entity_poly.pdbx_seq_one_letter_code
_entity_poly.pdbx_strand_id
1 'polypeptide(L)'
;MIIEFKYSVVQDLMYHILAHMKVDNPSNLYSEAYIDNVKEIKKGRYDSITDVVSPLSNYYNENFERLGVINFLPLVCSSVQDLIGAIENYYGFTETDKKEFIFPLIQLLKSEFEFYEGYWNELYATTSICRKAFESWIKNEMSKYETLFSYFNKFAVVGISYSLTNNGRGFGDTSSFNAVVPFAFDESEYKNIFYQILHEYTHQLTDKLLGENIRMDDRTHDISEKAVILFDYYLVKKLYKEDTDSYLKWIGSLANADNCDENLFLSVFKINDDINEKLLELVEKITRR
;
A
#
# COMPACT_ATOMS: atom_id res chain seq x y z
N MET A 1 13.38 4.41 -15.93
CA MET A 1 13.31 4.55 -14.47
C MET A 1 14.11 3.44 -13.81
N ILE A 2 14.83 3.73 -12.72
CA ILE A 2 15.53 2.72 -11.91
C ILE A 2 14.63 2.42 -10.72
N ILE A 3 14.27 1.15 -10.53
CA ILE A 3 13.47 0.69 -9.38
C ILE A 3 14.40 0.01 -8.40
N GLU A 4 14.33 0.47 -7.17
CA GLU A 4 14.92 -0.20 -6.01
C GLU A 4 13.81 -0.92 -5.24
N PHE A 5 13.94 -2.23 -5.05
CA PHE A 5 13.08 -2.99 -4.15
C PHE A 5 13.68 -2.97 -2.75
N LYS A 6 12.89 -2.51 -1.79
CA LYS A 6 13.31 -2.41 -0.40
C LYS A 6 12.50 -3.38 0.47
N TYR A 7 13.21 -4.24 1.18
CA TYR A 7 12.64 -5.11 2.22
C TYR A 7 13.08 -4.55 3.57
N SER A 8 12.13 -4.30 4.46
CA SER A 8 12.42 -3.63 5.72
C SER A 8 11.69 -4.29 6.89
N VAL A 9 12.45 -4.86 7.82
CA VAL A 9 11.90 -5.41 9.07
C VAL A 9 11.14 -4.34 9.87
N VAL A 10 11.57 -3.08 9.79
CA VAL A 10 10.94 -1.96 10.51
C VAL A 10 9.56 -1.65 9.95
N GLN A 11 9.46 -1.61 8.63
CA GLN A 11 8.19 -1.43 7.91
C GLN A 11 7.23 -2.57 8.21
N ASP A 12 7.71 -3.80 8.07
CA ASP A 12 6.91 -4.98 8.30
C ASP A 12 6.49 -5.15 9.76
N LEU A 13 7.33 -4.75 10.72
CA LEU A 13 6.98 -4.74 12.13
C LEU A 13 5.75 -3.86 12.41
N MET A 14 5.70 -2.66 11.84
CA MET A 14 4.52 -1.80 12.01
C MET A 14 3.28 -2.44 11.41
N TYR A 15 3.37 -2.95 10.19
CA TYR A 15 2.23 -3.61 9.54
C TYR A 15 1.83 -4.89 10.26
N HIS A 16 2.77 -5.63 10.82
CA HIS A 16 2.50 -6.77 11.69
C HIS A 16 1.66 -6.37 12.91
N ILE A 17 2.01 -5.29 13.58
CA ILE A 17 1.24 -4.80 14.73
C ILE A 17 -0.15 -4.32 14.29
N LEU A 18 -0.23 -3.55 13.21
CA LEU A 18 -1.50 -3.09 12.66
C LEU A 18 -2.41 -4.25 12.23
N ALA A 19 -1.86 -5.33 11.70
CA ALA A 19 -2.61 -6.55 11.39
C ALA A 19 -3.29 -7.14 12.62
N HIS A 20 -2.59 -7.15 13.75
CA HIS A 20 -3.13 -7.68 15.01
C HIS A 20 -4.14 -6.75 15.67
N MET A 21 -4.12 -5.46 15.36
CA MET A 21 -5.09 -4.49 15.86
C MET A 21 -6.50 -4.70 15.30
N LYS A 22 -6.70 -5.61 14.33
CA LYS A 22 -8.00 -5.77 13.64
C LYS A 22 -8.60 -4.41 13.26
N VAL A 23 -7.76 -3.56 12.70
CA VAL A 23 -8.15 -2.25 12.22
C VAL A 23 -9.32 -2.46 11.28
N ASP A 24 -10.40 -1.71 11.45
CA ASP A 24 -11.53 -1.74 10.54
C ASP A 24 -11.03 -1.32 9.16
N ASN A 25 -10.93 -2.30 8.27
CA ASN A 25 -10.15 -2.20 7.07
C ASN A 25 -10.98 -2.67 5.88
N PRO A 26 -11.70 -1.74 5.22
CA PRO A 26 -12.55 -2.06 4.07
C PRO A 26 -11.76 -2.67 2.90
N SER A 27 -10.44 -2.48 2.86
CA SER A 27 -9.59 -2.97 1.78
C SER A 27 -8.90 -4.32 2.06
N ASN A 28 -9.24 -5.00 3.15
CA ASN A 28 -8.61 -6.29 3.51
C ASN A 28 -7.07 -6.28 3.43
N LEU A 29 -6.44 -5.23 3.95
CA LEU A 29 -4.98 -5.05 3.94
C LEU A 29 -4.22 -6.15 4.68
N TYR A 30 -4.87 -6.73 5.67
CA TYR A 30 -4.25 -7.71 6.56
C TYR A 30 -4.99 -9.03 6.49
N SER A 31 -4.25 -10.11 6.33
CA SER A 31 -4.80 -11.46 6.22
C SER A 31 -4.92 -12.11 7.59
N GLU A 32 -6.10 -12.69 7.87
CA GLU A 32 -6.27 -13.57 9.03
C GLU A 32 -5.32 -14.76 8.95
N ALA A 33 -5.07 -15.30 7.75
CA ALA A 33 -4.14 -16.39 7.55
C ALA A 33 -2.70 -16.01 7.95
N TYR A 34 -2.26 -14.78 7.67
CA TYR A 34 -0.98 -14.28 8.17
C TYR A 34 -0.93 -14.26 9.69
N ILE A 35 -1.97 -13.72 10.32
CA ILE A 35 -2.08 -13.63 11.78
C ILE A 35 -2.04 -15.01 12.42
N ASP A 36 -2.80 -15.96 11.87
CA ASP A 36 -2.86 -17.34 12.38
C ASP A 36 -1.53 -18.06 12.21
N ASN A 37 -0.86 -17.89 11.08
CA ASN A 37 0.48 -18.45 10.84
C ASN A 37 1.50 -17.92 11.85
N VAL A 38 1.50 -16.61 12.10
CA VAL A 38 2.40 -16.01 13.09
C VAL A 38 2.09 -16.51 14.50
N LYS A 39 0.81 -16.63 14.89
CA LYS A 39 0.40 -17.19 16.16
C LYS A 39 0.89 -18.62 16.33
N GLU A 40 0.78 -19.45 15.30
CA GLU A 40 1.25 -20.84 15.35
C GLU A 40 2.77 -20.91 15.58
N ILE A 41 3.54 -20.07 14.87
CA ILE A 41 5.01 -20.02 15.03
C ILE A 41 5.40 -19.55 16.43
N LYS A 42 4.66 -18.59 16.98
CA LYS A 42 4.94 -18.03 18.32
C LYS A 42 4.65 -18.96 19.50
N LYS A 43 3.79 -19.94 19.35
CA LYS A 43 3.44 -20.98 20.35
C LYS A 43 3.54 -20.53 21.82
N GLY A 44 2.52 -19.84 22.32
CA GLY A 44 2.42 -19.44 23.74
C GLY A 44 3.26 -18.22 24.18
N ARG A 45 4.08 -17.63 23.30
CA ARG A 45 4.70 -16.32 23.56
C ARG A 45 3.77 -15.14 23.22
N TYR A 46 2.58 -15.45 22.75
CA TYR A 46 1.74 -14.48 22.05
C TYR A 46 0.59 -13.89 22.85
N ASP A 47 0.27 -14.44 23.98
CA ASP A 47 -0.93 -14.02 24.75
C ASP A 47 -0.93 -12.53 25.10
N SER A 48 0.25 -11.89 25.07
CA SER A 48 0.39 -10.48 25.40
C SER A 48 -0.07 -9.51 24.32
N ILE A 49 0.03 -9.84 23.01
CA ILE A 49 -0.38 -8.87 21.97
C ILE A 49 -1.89 -8.77 21.87
N THR A 50 -2.60 -9.89 21.86
CA THR A 50 -4.06 -9.88 21.65
C THR A 50 -4.77 -9.09 22.74
N ASP A 51 -4.32 -9.20 23.99
CA ASP A 51 -4.93 -8.50 25.13
C ASP A 51 -4.60 -7.00 25.16
N VAL A 52 -3.37 -6.62 24.78
CA VAL A 52 -2.92 -5.23 24.75
C VAL A 52 -3.44 -4.48 23.52
N VAL A 53 -3.59 -5.18 22.40
CA VAL A 53 -3.94 -4.56 21.11
C VAL A 53 -5.42 -4.16 21.05
N SER A 54 -6.33 -4.86 21.73
CA SER A 54 -7.77 -4.56 21.64
C SER A 54 -8.16 -3.14 22.05
N PRO A 55 -7.67 -2.57 23.18
CA PRO A 55 -7.91 -1.17 23.51
C PRO A 55 -7.30 -0.19 22.51
N LEU A 56 -6.09 -0.51 21.98
CA LEU A 56 -5.43 0.33 20.98
C LEU A 56 -6.20 0.33 19.65
N SER A 57 -6.75 -0.81 19.26
CA SER A 57 -7.57 -0.95 18.06
C SER A 57 -8.78 -0.01 18.07
N ASN A 58 -9.52 0.01 19.18
CA ASN A 58 -10.69 0.86 19.30
C ASN A 58 -10.31 2.34 19.20
N TYR A 59 -9.27 2.76 19.92
CA TYR A 59 -8.81 4.15 19.88
C TYR A 59 -8.31 4.53 18.49
N TYR A 60 -7.58 3.64 17.82
CA TYR A 60 -7.09 3.85 16.45
C TYR A 60 -8.22 4.04 15.45
N ASN A 61 -9.23 3.16 15.48
CA ASN A 61 -10.37 3.22 14.56
C ASN A 61 -11.19 4.51 14.77
N GLU A 62 -11.44 4.91 16.02
CA GLU A 62 -12.16 6.13 16.34
C GLU A 62 -11.40 7.42 15.95
N ASN A 63 -10.08 7.35 15.79
CA ASN A 63 -9.21 8.49 15.51
C ASN A 63 -8.37 8.31 14.26
N PHE A 64 -8.82 7.49 13.31
CA PHE A 64 -8.06 7.08 12.12
C PHE A 64 -7.57 8.26 11.28
N GLU A 65 -8.37 9.32 11.10
CA GLU A 65 -7.97 10.51 10.35
C GLU A 65 -6.63 11.12 10.83
N ARG A 66 -6.37 11.08 12.16
CA ARG A 66 -5.12 11.60 12.73
C ARG A 66 -4.06 10.53 12.84
N LEU A 67 -4.44 9.32 13.24
CA LEU A 67 -3.51 8.23 13.54
C LEU A 67 -3.10 7.44 12.29
N GLY A 68 -3.85 7.55 11.19
CA GLY A 68 -3.58 6.83 9.94
C GLY A 68 -2.19 7.08 9.36
N VAL A 69 -1.55 8.21 9.69
CA VAL A 69 -0.17 8.53 9.29
C VAL A 69 0.84 7.46 9.73
N ILE A 70 0.56 6.69 10.79
CA ILE A 70 1.46 5.60 11.22
C ILE A 70 1.63 4.49 10.19
N ASN A 71 0.72 4.37 9.21
CA ASN A 71 0.88 3.46 8.07
C ASN A 71 2.02 3.90 7.14
N PHE A 72 2.37 5.18 7.13
CA PHE A 72 3.30 5.78 6.20
C PHE A 72 4.67 6.09 6.82
N LEU A 73 4.73 6.38 8.12
CA LEU A 73 5.99 6.68 8.82
C LEU A 73 7.07 5.60 8.64
N PRO A 74 6.76 4.28 8.63
CA PRO A 74 7.77 3.25 8.44
C PRO A 74 8.48 3.30 7.08
N LEU A 75 7.86 3.89 6.06
CA LEU A 75 8.42 3.95 4.69
C LEU A 75 9.72 4.78 4.64
N VAL A 76 9.86 5.74 5.55
CA VAL A 76 11.01 6.66 5.60
C VAL A 76 12.00 6.31 6.72
N CYS A 77 11.73 5.28 7.52
CA CYS A 77 12.56 4.87 8.64
C CYS A 77 13.52 3.74 8.27
N SER A 78 14.74 3.79 8.81
CA SER A 78 15.78 2.79 8.57
C SER A 78 16.03 1.86 9.77
N SER A 79 15.53 2.23 10.96
CA SER A 79 15.64 1.46 12.18
C SER A 79 14.40 1.60 13.05
N VAL A 80 14.21 0.68 14.00
CA VAL A 80 13.11 0.79 14.98
C VAL A 80 13.25 2.06 15.82
N GLN A 81 14.47 2.50 16.12
CA GLN A 81 14.73 3.75 16.83
C GLN A 81 14.29 4.96 16.00
N ASP A 82 14.58 4.95 14.70
CA ASP A 82 14.09 6.02 13.79
C ASP A 82 12.57 6.05 13.75
N LEU A 83 11.93 4.86 13.67
CA LEU A 83 10.47 4.76 13.67
C LEU A 83 9.86 5.28 14.97
N ILE A 84 10.41 4.89 16.11
CA ILE A 84 9.98 5.39 17.42
C ILE A 84 10.13 6.91 17.47
N GLY A 85 11.29 7.43 17.07
CA GLY A 85 11.54 8.88 17.04
C GLY A 85 10.58 9.62 16.10
N ALA A 86 10.27 9.06 14.93
CA ALA A 86 9.30 9.63 14.00
C ALA A 86 7.89 9.69 14.59
N ILE A 87 7.47 8.61 15.26
CA ILE A 87 6.16 8.55 15.91
C ILE A 87 6.09 9.51 17.10
N GLU A 88 7.08 9.52 18.00
CA GLU A 88 7.10 10.38 19.18
C GLU A 88 7.05 11.87 18.82
N ASN A 89 7.74 12.26 17.75
CA ASN A 89 7.88 13.66 17.35
C ASN A 89 6.91 14.10 16.26
N TYR A 90 5.98 13.27 15.84
CA TYR A 90 5.00 13.68 14.84
C TYR A 90 4.07 14.75 15.40
N TYR A 91 4.11 15.92 14.79
CA TYR A 91 3.41 17.13 15.28
C TYR A 91 1.88 17.05 15.20
N GLY A 92 1.33 16.11 14.39
CA GLY A 92 -0.12 15.95 14.23
C GLY A 92 -0.81 15.20 15.38
N PHE A 93 -0.06 14.59 16.30
CA PHE A 93 -0.63 13.87 17.42
C PHE A 93 -0.93 14.82 18.62
N THR A 94 -2.13 14.71 19.15
CA THR A 94 -2.52 15.41 20.38
C THR A 94 -1.89 14.77 21.62
N GLU A 95 -1.89 15.47 22.76
CA GLU A 95 -1.42 14.88 24.03
C GLU A 95 -2.28 13.67 24.45
N THR A 96 -3.55 13.66 24.08
CA THR A 96 -4.43 12.51 24.32
C THR A 96 -4.01 11.32 23.43
N ASP A 97 -3.75 11.56 22.15
CA ASP A 97 -3.24 10.50 21.24
C ASP A 97 -1.93 9.91 21.77
N LYS A 98 -1.02 10.76 22.24
CA LYS A 98 0.26 10.31 22.80
C LYS A 98 0.04 9.39 24.00
N LYS A 99 -0.83 9.78 24.92
CA LYS A 99 -1.08 9.03 26.15
C LYS A 99 -1.84 7.73 25.90
N GLU A 100 -2.95 7.80 25.16
CA GLU A 100 -3.89 6.68 25.02
C GLU A 100 -3.47 5.68 23.93
N PHE A 101 -2.65 6.12 22.95
CA PHE A 101 -2.27 5.29 21.82
C PHE A 101 -0.76 5.23 21.57
N ILE A 102 -0.08 6.38 21.41
CA ILE A 102 1.30 6.40 20.92
C ILE A 102 2.28 5.75 21.89
N PHE A 103 2.24 6.11 23.18
CA PHE A 103 3.15 5.49 24.16
C PHE A 103 2.90 4.00 24.34
N PRO A 104 1.65 3.49 24.44
CA PRO A 104 1.38 2.06 24.40
C PRO A 104 1.85 1.38 23.11
N LEU A 105 1.65 1.99 21.94
CA LEU A 105 2.14 1.48 20.66
C LEU A 105 3.66 1.35 20.64
N ILE A 106 4.39 2.34 21.15
CA ILE A 106 5.86 2.30 21.23
C ILE A 106 6.34 1.18 22.15
N GLN A 107 5.68 0.95 23.27
CA GLN A 107 6.01 -0.18 24.14
C GLN A 107 5.75 -1.52 23.42
N LEU A 108 4.66 -1.61 22.68
CA LEU A 108 4.34 -2.79 21.88
C LEU A 108 5.38 -3.02 20.77
N LEU A 109 5.79 -1.98 20.04
CA LEU A 109 6.86 -2.05 19.03
C LEU A 109 8.15 -2.60 19.62
N LYS A 110 8.57 -2.10 20.79
CA LYS A 110 9.79 -2.55 21.47
C LYS A 110 9.71 -4.01 21.92
N SER A 111 8.59 -4.40 22.51
CA SER A 111 8.40 -5.78 23.01
C SER A 111 8.28 -6.79 21.88
N GLU A 112 7.63 -6.40 20.78
CA GLU A 112 7.39 -7.29 19.65
C GLU A 112 8.61 -7.47 18.76
N PHE A 113 9.44 -6.43 18.66
CA PHE A 113 10.60 -6.44 17.78
C PHE A 113 11.57 -7.59 18.08
N GLU A 114 11.77 -7.93 19.35
CA GLU A 114 12.68 -9.00 19.76
C GLU A 114 12.31 -10.37 19.14
N PHE A 115 11.01 -10.65 19.05
CA PHE A 115 10.52 -11.84 18.37
C PHE A 115 10.50 -11.63 16.85
N TYR A 116 9.93 -10.50 16.40
CA TYR A 116 9.62 -10.28 15.01
C TYR A 116 10.87 -10.21 14.12
N GLU A 117 11.95 -9.65 14.61
CA GLU A 117 13.22 -9.59 13.88
C GLU A 117 13.74 -10.99 13.51
N GLY A 118 13.68 -11.94 14.46
CA GLY A 118 14.08 -13.34 14.19
C GLY A 118 13.18 -14.01 13.16
N TYR A 119 11.85 -13.87 13.31
CA TYR A 119 10.86 -14.37 12.36
C TYR A 119 11.05 -13.79 10.96
N TRP A 120 11.21 -12.47 10.86
CA TRP A 120 11.39 -11.77 9.61
C TRP A 120 12.68 -12.17 8.90
N ASN A 121 13.79 -12.30 9.63
CA ASN A 121 15.08 -12.72 9.08
C ASN A 121 15.02 -14.13 8.50
N GLU A 122 14.32 -15.06 9.16
CA GLU A 122 14.11 -16.42 8.66
C GLU A 122 13.28 -16.41 7.38
N LEU A 123 12.17 -15.66 7.37
CA LEU A 123 11.32 -15.49 6.19
C LEU A 123 12.09 -14.85 5.03
N TYR A 124 12.87 -13.81 5.32
CA TYR A 124 13.72 -13.15 4.33
C TYR A 124 14.77 -14.11 3.75
N ALA A 125 15.41 -14.93 4.55
CA ALA A 125 16.39 -15.91 4.09
C ALA A 125 15.75 -16.99 3.21
N THR A 126 14.62 -17.55 3.64
CA THR A 126 13.94 -18.65 2.94
C THR A 126 13.30 -18.23 1.62
N THR A 127 12.90 -16.97 1.49
CA THR A 127 12.27 -16.43 0.26
C THR A 127 13.27 -15.92 -0.78
N SER A 128 14.57 -16.09 -0.61
CA SER A 128 15.60 -15.47 -1.46
C SER A 128 15.47 -15.78 -2.95
N ILE A 129 15.06 -16.99 -3.31
CA ILE A 129 14.84 -17.39 -4.70
C ILE A 129 13.57 -16.76 -5.26
N CYS A 130 12.46 -16.83 -4.49
CA CYS A 130 11.18 -16.24 -4.88
C CYS A 130 11.30 -14.72 -5.06
N ARG A 131 12.04 -14.03 -4.17
CA ARG A 131 12.29 -12.59 -4.29
C ARG A 131 12.97 -12.24 -5.60
N LYS A 132 14.02 -12.96 -5.98
CA LYS A 132 14.74 -12.71 -7.25
C LYS A 132 13.83 -12.92 -8.45
N ALA A 133 13.01 -13.96 -8.44
CA ALA A 133 12.04 -14.23 -9.51
C ALA A 133 11.00 -13.12 -9.59
N PHE A 134 10.40 -12.74 -8.45
CA PHE A 134 9.43 -11.66 -8.33
C PHE A 134 9.99 -10.32 -8.83
N GLU A 135 11.15 -9.89 -8.31
CA GLU A 135 11.79 -8.64 -8.72
C GLU A 135 12.13 -8.61 -10.22
N SER A 136 12.63 -9.73 -10.72
CA SER A 136 12.95 -9.86 -12.16
C SER A 136 11.69 -9.75 -13.02
N TRP A 137 10.61 -10.39 -12.59
CA TRP A 137 9.33 -10.35 -13.28
C TRP A 137 8.75 -8.92 -13.29
N ILE A 138 8.69 -8.24 -12.12
CA ILE A 138 8.19 -6.87 -12.01
C ILE A 138 9.02 -5.91 -12.88
N LYS A 139 10.36 -6.00 -12.85
CA LYS A 139 11.22 -5.16 -13.69
C LYS A 139 10.96 -5.38 -15.17
N ASN A 140 10.76 -6.63 -15.58
CA ASN A 140 10.44 -6.96 -16.97
C ASN A 140 9.05 -6.43 -17.36
N GLU A 141 8.05 -6.56 -16.49
CA GLU A 141 6.72 -6.02 -16.73
C GLU A 141 6.72 -4.51 -16.84
N MET A 142 7.41 -3.80 -15.92
CA MET A 142 7.55 -2.34 -15.97
C MET A 142 8.22 -1.85 -17.24
N SER A 143 9.12 -2.63 -17.85
CA SER A 143 9.74 -2.26 -19.12
C SER A 143 8.73 -2.19 -20.26
N LYS A 144 7.66 -2.96 -20.22
CA LYS A 144 6.55 -2.87 -21.18
C LYS A 144 5.78 -1.54 -21.03
N TYR A 145 5.76 -0.96 -19.84
CA TYR A 145 5.09 0.30 -19.51
C TYR A 145 6.06 1.52 -19.50
N GLU A 146 7.19 1.41 -20.24
CA GLU A 146 8.26 2.44 -20.21
C GLU A 146 7.73 3.84 -20.55
N THR A 147 6.82 3.95 -21.51
CA THR A 147 6.20 5.22 -21.89
C THR A 147 5.54 5.91 -20.69
N LEU A 148 4.74 5.17 -19.92
CA LEU A 148 4.09 5.69 -18.72
C LEU A 148 5.14 6.04 -17.66
N PHE A 149 6.03 5.10 -17.34
CA PHE A 149 7.03 5.30 -16.29
C PHE A 149 8.04 6.41 -16.60
N SER A 150 8.13 6.86 -17.86
CA SER A 150 8.93 8.03 -18.23
C SER A 150 8.39 9.36 -17.67
N TYR A 151 7.15 9.40 -17.24
CA TYR A 151 6.52 10.58 -16.61
C TYR A 151 6.81 10.70 -15.12
N PHE A 152 7.29 9.62 -14.49
CA PHE A 152 7.64 9.60 -13.08
C PHE A 152 9.11 9.93 -12.84
N ASN A 153 9.48 10.09 -11.59
CA ASN A 153 10.86 10.31 -11.20
C ASN A 153 11.77 9.18 -11.69
N LYS A 154 13.04 9.51 -11.95
CA LYS A 154 14.03 8.53 -12.41
C LYS A 154 14.29 7.41 -11.41
N PHE A 155 14.01 7.65 -10.13
CA PHE A 155 14.15 6.68 -9.05
C PHE A 155 12.79 6.40 -8.43
N ALA A 156 12.50 5.13 -8.29
CA ALA A 156 11.34 4.63 -7.57
C ALA A 156 11.81 3.67 -6.49
N VAL A 157 11.34 3.87 -5.27
CA VAL A 157 11.53 2.91 -4.17
C VAL A 157 10.23 2.17 -3.97
N VAL A 158 10.25 0.86 -4.16
CA VAL A 158 9.12 -0.02 -3.90
C VAL A 158 9.46 -0.90 -2.71
N GLY A 159 8.87 -0.58 -1.57
CA GLY A 159 8.89 -1.44 -0.40
C GLY A 159 8.09 -2.70 -0.65
N ILE A 160 8.63 -3.84 -0.26
CA ILE A 160 7.94 -5.13 -0.33
C ILE A 160 7.70 -5.61 1.08
N SER A 161 6.43 -5.90 1.40
CA SER A 161 6.01 -6.29 2.74
C SER A 161 5.53 -7.73 2.79
N TYR A 162 5.99 -8.47 3.79
CA TYR A 162 5.48 -9.81 4.11
C TYR A 162 4.21 -9.79 4.97
N SER A 163 3.88 -8.63 5.54
CA SER A 163 2.74 -8.48 6.46
C SER A 163 1.50 -7.90 5.80
N LEU A 164 1.65 -7.22 4.67
CA LEU A 164 0.52 -6.76 3.84
C LEU A 164 0.01 -7.90 2.96
N THR A 165 -1.27 -7.84 2.57
CA THR A 165 -1.88 -8.90 1.76
C THR A 165 -2.50 -8.44 0.46
N ASN A 166 -3.35 -7.44 0.45
CA ASN A 166 -4.15 -7.16 -0.75
C ASN A 166 -3.84 -5.82 -1.41
N ASN A 167 -3.57 -4.78 -0.62
CA ASN A 167 -3.38 -3.44 -1.16
C ASN A 167 -2.05 -2.84 -0.74
N GLY A 168 -1.48 -2.05 -1.63
CA GLY A 168 -0.30 -1.24 -1.37
C GLY A 168 -0.58 0.01 -0.54
N ARG A 169 0.49 0.76 -0.32
CA ARG A 169 0.49 2.10 0.28
C ARG A 169 1.47 2.97 -0.46
N GLY A 170 1.08 4.18 -0.81
CA GLY A 170 1.96 5.17 -1.40
C GLY A 170 2.08 6.42 -0.53
N PHE A 171 3.26 6.99 -0.47
CA PHE A 171 3.52 8.22 0.26
C PHE A 171 4.61 9.03 -0.41
N GLY A 172 4.37 10.32 -0.54
CA GLY A 172 5.34 11.26 -1.08
C GLY A 172 4.75 12.24 -2.08
N ASP A 173 5.64 12.90 -2.79
CA ASP A 173 5.32 13.85 -3.84
C ASP A 173 6.09 13.52 -5.13
N THR A 174 6.02 14.43 -6.09
CA THR A 174 6.73 14.28 -7.38
C THR A 174 8.24 14.30 -7.28
N SER A 175 8.81 14.69 -6.15
CA SER A 175 10.26 14.73 -5.93
C SER A 175 10.76 13.45 -5.27
N SER A 176 9.96 12.85 -4.39
CA SER A 176 10.29 11.62 -3.67
C SER A 176 9.01 10.86 -3.38
N PHE A 177 8.84 9.72 -4.01
CA PHE A 177 7.69 8.85 -3.81
C PHE A 177 8.13 7.45 -3.42
N ASN A 178 7.55 6.95 -2.35
CA ASN A 178 7.76 5.59 -1.85
C ASN A 178 6.43 4.86 -1.90
N ALA A 179 6.41 3.69 -2.49
CA ALA A 179 5.28 2.78 -2.41
C ALA A 179 5.68 1.53 -1.62
N VAL A 180 4.73 0.90 -0.97
CA VAL A 180 4.87 -0.44 -0.41
C VAL A 180 3.75 -1.32 -0.90
N VAL A 181 4.09 -2.53 -1.29
CA VAL A 181 3.13 -3.53 -1.79
C VAL A 181 3.38 -4.88 -1.11
N PRO A 182 2.38 -5.77 -1.08
CA PRO A 182 2.57 -7.11 -0.57
C PRO A 182 3.63 -7.89 -1.34
N PHE A 183 4.31 -8.80 -0.66
CA PHE A 183 5.13 -9.81 -1.31
C PHE A 183 4.23 -10.93 -1.86
N ALA A 184 4.35 -11.22 -3.15
CA ALA A 184 3.66 -12.34 -3.77
C ALA A 184 4.53 -13.59 -3.71
N PHE A 185 4.04 -14.64 -3.05
CA PHE A 185 4.70 -15.95 -2.97
C PHE A 185 4.47 -16.79 -4.22
N ASP A 186 3.37 -16.55 -4.93
CA ASP A 186 2.98 -17.27 -6.14
C ASP A 186 3.06 -16.37 -7.38
N GLU A 187 3.58 -16.90 -8.48
CA GLU A 187 3.73 -16.15 -9.73
C GLU A 187 2.39 -15.69 -10.31
N SER A 188 1.30 -16.40 -10.01
CA SER A 188 -0.04 -16.01 -10.43
C SER A 188 -0.51 -14.66 -9.83
N GLU A 189 0.10 -14.23 -8.73
CA GLU A 189 -0.20 -12.96 -8.06
C GLU A 189 0.66 -11.79 -8.55
N TYR A 190 1.76 -12.04 -9.26
CA TYR A 190 2.73 -11.00 -9.66
C TYR A 190 2.10 -9.88 -10.47
N LYS A 191 1.15 -10.22 -11.34
CA LYS A 191 0.44 -9.22 -12.16
C LYS A 191 -0.42 -8.29 -11.31
N ASN A 192 -1.08 -8.82 -10.28
CA ASN A 192 -1.88 -8.04 -9.34
C ASN A 192 -0.99 -7.07 -8.54
N ILE A 193 0.17 -7.53 -8.09
CA ILE A 193 1.14 -6.66 -7.39
C ILE A 193 1.68 -5.58 -8.33
N PHE A 194 1.93 -5.92 -9.60
CA PHE A 194 2.33 -4.91 -10.57
C PHE A 194 1.26 -3.82 -10.75
N TYR A 195 -0.03 -4.18 -10.80
CA TYR A 195 -1.10 -3.20 -10.89
C TYR A 195 -1.20 -2.33 -9.62
N GLN A 196 -0.90 -2.88 -8.45
CA GLN A 196 -0.81 -2.07 -7.23
C GLN A 196 0.34 -1.06 -7.30
N ILE A 197 1.52 -1.46 -7.78
CA ILE A 197 2.65 -0.55 -8.01
C ILE A 197 2.24 0.55 -8.99
N LEU A 198 1.58 0.19 -10.09
CA LEU A 198 1.08 1.12 -11.07
C LEU A 198 0.13 2.14 -10.41
N HIS A 199 -0.87 1.65 -9.69
CA HIS A 199 -1.88 2.44 -8.99
C HIS A 199 -1.25 3.46 -8.04
N GLU A 200 -0.36 3.02 -7.15
CA GLU A 200 0.30 3.91 -6.20
C GLU A 200 1.12 5.01 -6.90
N TYR A 201 1.79 4.67 -8.01
CA TYR A 201 2.58 5.65 -8.76
C TYR A 201 1.72 6.62 -9.55
N THR A 202 0.59 6.19 -10.09
CA THR A 202 -0.28 7.04 -10.91
C THR A 202 -1.05 8.09 -10.11
N HIS A 203 -1.20 7.94 -8.79
CA HIS A 203 -1.66 9.00 -7.90
C HIS A 203 -0.90 10.31 -8.11
N GLN A 204 0.41 10.27 -8.33
CA GLN A 204 1.22 11.47 -8.59
C GLN A 204 0.77 12.27 -9.81
N LEU A 205 0.09 11.65 -10.76
CA LEU A 205 -0.43 12.29 -11.96
C LEU A 205 -1.88 12.74 -11.78
N THR A 206 -2.71 11.91 -11.19
CA THR A 206 -4.14 12.13 -11.07
C THR A 206 -4.49 13.11 -9.96
N ASP A 207 -3.81 13.07 -8.82
CA ASP A 207 -4.06 13.98 -7.69
C ASP A 207 -3.84 15.45 -8.06
N LYS A 208 -2.90 15.71 -8.97
CA LYS A 208 -2.70 17.07 -9.53
C LYS A 208 -3.91 17.62 -10.29
N LEU A 209 -4.73 16.72 -10.86
CA LEU A 209 -5.96 17.13 -11.57
C LEU A 209 -7.08 17.51 -10.60
N LEU A 210 -7.02 17.01 -9.37
CA LEU A 210 -8.01 17.30 -8.34
C LEU A 210 -7.77 18.64 -7.63
N GLY A 211 -6.54 19.19 -7.73
CA GLY A 211 -6.15 20.51 -7.21
C GLY A 211 -5.16 20.45 -6.04
N GLU A 212 -4.20 21.41 -6.02
CA GLU A 212 -3.07 21.43 -5.06
C GLU A 212 -3.45 21.66 -3.59
N ASN A 213 -4.70 22.07 -3.30
CA ASN A 213 -5.16 22.45 -1.96
C ASN A 213 -6.34 21.62 -1.45
N ILE A 214 -6.58 20.46 -2.03
CA ILE A 214 -7.67 19.62 -1.58
C ILE A 214 -7.26 18.95 -0.28
N ARG A 215 -7.99 19.27 0.80
CA ARG A 215 -7.87 18.56 2.06
C ARG A 215 -8.39 17.14 1.84
N MET A 216 -7.56 16.13 2.10
CA MET A 216 -7.94 14.71 2.00
C MET A 216 -8.94 14.40 3.11
N ASP A 217 -10.21 14.68 2.85
CA ASP A 217 -11.33 14.10 3.57
C ASP A 217 -11.81 12.83 2.87
N ASP A 218 -12.68 12.05 3.50
CA ASP A 218 -13.16 10.77 2.98
C ASP A 218 -13.73 10.88 1.56
N ARG A 219 -14.43 11.97 1.26
CA ARG A 219 -15.04 12.19 -0.05
C ARG A 219 -13.99 12.46 -1.12
N THR A 220 -12.98 13.24 -0.79
CA THR A 220 -11.89 13.58 -1.71
C THR A 220 -11.02 12.37 -1.96
N HIS A 221 -10.78 11.56 -0.93
CA HIS A 221 -10.07 10.30 -1.05
C HIS A 221 -10.80 9.32 -1.99
N ASP A 222 -12.13 9.12 -1.84
CA ASP A 222 -12.93 8.28 -2.75
C ASP A 222 -12.85 8.77 -4.21
N ILE A 223 -12.86 10.08 -4.44
CA ILE A 223 -12.71 10.64 -5.78
C ILE A 223 -11.29 10.40 -6.32
N SER A 224 -10.25 10.57 -5.51
CA SER A 224 -8.87 10.30 -5.90
C SER A 224 -8.68 8.84 -6.30
N GLU A 225 -9.14 7.90 -5.48
CA GLU A 225 -9.07 6.47 -5.78
C GLU A 225 -9.78 6.12 -7.09
N LYS A 226 -11.01 6.62 -7.30
CA LYS A 226 -11.75 6.41 -8.54
C LYS A 226 -11.04 7.01 -9.75
N ALA A 227 -10.43 8.19 -9.59
CA ALA A 227 -9.70 8.86 -10.66
C ALA A 227 -8.46 8.06 -11.09
N VAL A 228 -7.69 7.53 -10.13
CA VAL A 228 -6.55 6.67 -10.40
C VAL A 228 -6.97 5.39 -11.12
N ILE A 229 -7.97 4.70 -10.60
CA ILE A 229 -8.47 3.45 -11.18
C ILE A 229 -8.95 3.65 -12.63
N LEU A 230 -9.69 4.74 -12.91
CA LEU A 230 -10.12 5.08 -14.26
C LEU A 230 -8.95 5.43 -15.18
N PHE A 231 -8.00 6.21 -14.67
CA PHE A 231 -6.82 6.60 -15.42
C PHE A 231 -5.98 5.39 -15.83
N ASP A 232 -5.70 4.49 -14.89
CA ASP A 232 -4.97 3.25 -15.14
C ASP A 232 -5.70 2.38 -16.17
N TYR A 233 -7.01 2.24 -16.04
CA TYR A 233 -7.83 1.52 -17.00
C TYR A 233 -7.72 2.10 -18.40
N TYR A 234 -7.87 3.43 -18.57
CA TYR A 234 -7.76 4.07 -19.88
C TYR A 234 -6.37 3.91 -20.49
N LEU A 235 -5.31 4.00 -19.68
CA LEU A 235 -3.93 3.76 -20.13
C LEU A 235 -3.72 2.32 -20.57
N VAL A 236 -4.12 1.35 -19.74
CA VAL A 236 -4.00 -0.08 -20.03
C VAL A 236 -4.76 -0.40 -21.32
N LYS A 237 -6.01 0.02 -21.41
CA LYS A 237 -6.84 -0.22 -22.60
C LYS A 237 -6.25 0.37 -23.89
N LYS A 238 -5.56 1.50 -23.79
CA LYS A 238 -5.02 2.22 -24.94
C LYS A 238 -3.64 1.74 -25.37
N LEU A 239 -2.73 1.51 -24.41
CA LEU A 239 -1.35 1.17 -24.68
C LEU A 239 -1.05 -0.33 -24.59
N TYR A 240 -1.81 -1.05 -23.75
CA TYR A 240 -1.54 -2.43 -23.36
C TYR A 240 -2.84 -3.24 -23.41
N LYS A 241 -3.46 -3.21 -24.59
CA LYS A 241 -4.80 -3.76 -24.84
C LYS A 241 -4.97 -5.21 -24.39
N GLU A 242 -3.91 -6.01 -24.49
CA GLU A 242 -3.87 -7.39 -24.03
C GLU A 242 -3.99 -7.55 -22.51
N ASP A 243 -3.71 -6.48 -21.76
CA ASP A 243 -3.79 -6.47 -20.30
C ASP A 243 -5.16 -5.98 -19.77
N THR A 244 -6.05 -5.51 -20.64
CA THR A 244 -7.33 -4.91 -20.24
C THR A 244 -8.19 -5.86 -19.40
N ASP A 245 -8.34 -7.10 -19.84
CA ASP A 245 -9.17 -8.10 -19.14
C ASP A 245 -8.56 -8.48 -17.78
N SER A 246 -7.22 -8.58 -17.71
CA SER A 246 -6.54 -8.89 -16.45
C SER A 246 -6.63 -7.72 -15.45
N TYR A 247 -6.60 -6.48 -15.94
CA TYR A 247 -6.80 -5.30 -15.09
C TYR A 247 -8.23 -5.25 -14.52
N LEU A 248 -9.25 -5.44 -15.36
CA LEU A 248 -10.65 -5.50 -14.92
C LEU A 248 -10.89 -6.62 -13.91
N LYS A 249 -10.27 -7.80 -14.11
CA LYS A 249 -10.35 -8.91 -13.17
C LYS A 249 -9.71 -8.57 -11.83
N TRP A 250 -8.55 -7.90 -11.84
CA TRP A 250 -7.89 -7.45 -10.61
C TRP A 250 -8.77 -6.48 -9.83
N ILE A 251 -9.31 -5.43 -10.47
CA ILE A 251 -10.22 -4.47 -9.83
C ILE A 251 -11.49 -5.15 -9.32
N GLY A 252 -12.05 -6.08 -10.10
CA GLY A 252 -13.21 -6.88 -9.68
C GLY A 252 -12.93 -7.65 -8.39
N SER A 253 -11.73 -8.23 -8.25
CA SER A 253 -11.34 -8.95 -7.04
C SER A 253 -11.25 -8.03 -5.80
N LEU A 254 -10.83 -6.79 -5.96
CA LEU A 254 -10.81 -5.80 -4.87
C LEU A 254 -12.23 -5.35 -4.46
N ALA A 255 -13.15 -5.31 -5.41
CA ALA A 255 -14.54 -4.94 -5.18
C ALA A 255 -15.46 -6.13 -4.79
N ASN A 256 -14.88 -7.34 -4.58
CA ASN A 256 -15.61 -8.59 -4.38
C ASN A 256 -16.66 -8.86 -5.50
N ALA A 257 -16.32 -8.49 -6.74
CA ALA A 257 -17.13 -8.65 -7.94
C ALA A 257 -16.50 -9.68 -8.87
N ASP A 258 -16.95 -10.93 -8.83
CA ASP A 258 -16.39 -12.06 -9.59
C ASP A 258 -16.40 -11.87 -11.12
N ASN A 259 -17.28 -10.99 -11.64
CA ASN A 259 -17.43 -10.73 -13.08
C ASN A 259 -17.51 -9.21 -13.33
N CYS A 260 -16.39 -8.52 -13.18
CA CYS A 260 -16.30 -7.09 -13.49
C CYS A 260 -16.09 -6.91 -15.01
N ASP A 261 -17.18 -6.76 -15.79
CA ASP A 261 -17.08 -6.30 -17.17
C ASP A 261 -16.86 -4.79 -17.26
N GLU A 262 -16.55 -4.28 -18.44
CA GLU A 262 -16.30 -2.87 -18.68
C GLU A 262 -17.48 -1.97 -18.29
N ASN A 263 -18.73 -2.41 -18.53
CA ASN A 263 -19.91 -1.60 -18.24
C ASN A 263 -20.12 -1.46 -16.72
N LEU A 264 -19.98 -2.56 -16.00
CA LEU A 264 -20.03 -2.55 -14.53
C LEU A 264 -18.92 -1.68 -13.97
N PHE A 265 -17.67 -1.87 -14.44
CA PHE A 265 -16.52 -1.09 -14.04
C PHE A 265 -16.76 0.41 -14.19
N LEU A 266 -17.14 0.88 -15.39
CA LEU A 266 -17.38 2.30 -15.66
C LEU A 266 -18.58 2.86 -14.87
N SER A 267 -19.53 2.03 -14.47
CA SER A 267 -20.65 2.45 -13.62
C SER A 267 -20.25 2.63 -12.15
N VAL A 268 -19.39 1.74 -11.63
CA VAL A 268 -18.92 1.76 -10.23
C VAL A 268 -17.91 2.89 -10.00
N PHE A 269 -16.97 3.06 -10.91
CA PHE A 269 -15.89 4.05 -10.79
C PHE A 269 -16.24 5.39 -11.46
N LYS A 270 -17.52 5.63 -11.70
CA LYS A 270 -17.98 6.90 -12.29
C LYS A 270 -17.57 8.09 -11.41
N ILE A 271 -16.95 9.08 -12.05
CA ILE A 271 -16.62 10.40 -11.49
C ILE A 271 -17.37 11.49 -12.28
N ASN A 272 -17.21 12.76 -11.88
CA ASN A 272 -17.82 13.86 -12.64
C ASN A 272 -17.16 14.02 -14.03
N ASP A 273 -17.93 14.56 -14.98
CA ASP A 273 -17.51 14.63 -16.37
C ASP A 273 -16.28 15.52 -16.57
N ASP A 274 -16.11 16.62 -15.81
CA ASP A 274 -14.96 17.52 -15.89
C ASP A 274 -13.65 16.81 -15.49
N ILE A 275 -13.65 16.02 -14.41
CA ILE A 275 -12.49 15.23 -14.01
C ILE A 275 -12.23 14.14 -15.05
N ASN A 276 -13.25 13.46 -15.52
CA ASN A 276 -13.11 12.40 -16.51
C ASN A 276 -12.53 12.91 -17.83
N GLU A 277 -12.94 14.07 -18.32
CA GLU A 277 -12.35 14.72 -19.49
C GLU A 277 -10.86 15.00 -19.29
N LYS A 278 -10.47 15.56 -18.14
CA LYS A 278 -9.05 15.81 -17.80
C LYS A 278 -8.24 14.51 -17.75
N LEU A 279 -8.80 13.42 -17.24
CA LEU A 279 -8.13 12.12 -17.26
C LEU A 279 -7.89 11.63 -18.69
N LEU A 280 -8.89 11.73 -19.55
CA LEU A 280 -8.78 11.34 -20.96
C LEU A 280 -7.74 12.21 -21.71
N GLU A 281 -7.72 13.53 -21.46
CA GLU A 281 -6.70 14.42 -22.02
C GLU A 281 -5.29 14.04 -21.56
N LEU A 282 -5.13 13.67 -20.27
CA LEU A 282 -3.85 13.21 -19.73
C LEU A 282 -3.41 11.89 -20.38
N VAL A 283 -4.32 10.95 -20.57
CA VAL A 283 -4.07 9.69 -21.30
C VAL A 283 -3.62 10.00 -22.73
N GLU A 284 -4.33 10.89 -23.46
CA GLU A 284 -3.94 11.31 -24.81
C GLU A 284 -2.55 11.91 -24.85
N LYS A 285 -2.22 12.77 -23.90
CA LYS A 285 -0.90 13.40 -23.79
C LYS A 285 0.22 12.36 -23.59
N ILE A 286 -0.01 11.36 -22.76
CA ILE A 286 0.97 10.29 -22.47
C ILE A 286 1.14 9.37 -23.69
N THR A 287 0.06 9.09 -24.40
CA THR A 287 0.04 8.10 -25.49
C THR A 287 0.42 8.65 -26.86
N ARG A 288 0.55 9.99 -27.03
CA ARG A 288 0.96 10.61 -28.29
C ARG A 288 2.48 10.67 -28.51
N ARG A 289 3.27 10.19 -27.56
CA ARG A 289 4.73 10.10 -27.67
C ARG A 289 5.18 8.73 -28.18
#